data_28a7f7126b52c8959223d916bb0ce7f3
#
_entry.id   28a7f7126b52c8959223d916bb0ce7f3
#
_cell.length_a   1.000
_cell.length_b   1.000
_cell.length_c   1.000
_cell.angle_alpha   90.00
_cell.angle_beta   90.00
_cell.angle_gamma   90.00
#
_symmetry.space_group_name_H-M   'P 1'
#
loop_
_entity.id
_entity.type
_entity.pdbx_description
1 polymer ?
#
loop_
_entity_poly.entity_id
_entity_poly.type
_entity_poly.pdbx_seq_one_letter_code
_entity_poly.pdbx_strand_id
1 'polypeptide(L)'
;MAGGAGNDGKRGDGRMSGVMIVVLVGAMMASVLGGIPLLSHLYSLNIKSRTVGDGQHGTARWATKREIGEMYLRVPFEPDQWRLGQNLPTEQGIVVGCEGKGNTIALVDPGDVHALMVGAAGVGKTAYWLYPCIEYACATGMSFLTTDTKGDLLRNYGMVAKNSYGYHISVIDLRNPTRSNGNNLLHLVNKYMDLYKAHPEQLTYKAKAEKYAKIIAKTVILSGMDGSSFGQNAYFYDAAEGLLTATILLVAEFCEPGKRHIVSVFKIIQELLAPAPLQKGQRVQKTQFQLLMEMLPDDHKAKWFAGAALNSSEQSMASVMSTALSRLNAFLDSELEQLLCFDTEIDAESFCKEKSAVFLILPEENPNCYFLASLFIQQLYREILAVADENGGKLKNRCVFFADEFGTLPKIESAEMMFSAARSRRLQIVPIIQSFAQLEKNYGKEGADIIVDNTQLIIFGGFAPNSTSADTLSRAMGNRTVQIGTVSKSKNDPSQSLQMASRPLMSADELKALPKGTFIVMKTGQHPMKTRLKLFFEWGIAFGKPYQAEEHGNRAVAYAAKDELLQAIQVRYPKPKAQNPDSEIPEGAIPVGAEDLVLSPKSPKRGRSIRLHPRPQPHQHRPPEQEV
;
A
#
# COMPACT_ATOMS: atom_id res chain seq x y z
N MET A 1 66.85 -48.59 -86.37
CA MET A 1 65.69 -49.16 -87.08
C MET A 1 64.52 -48.31 -86.78
N ALA A 2 63.97 -47.73 -87.80
CA ALA A 2 62.61 -47.40 -88.12
C ALA A 2 61.81 -46.64 -87.09
N GLY A 3 61.14 -45.65 -87.42
CA GLY A 3 60.70 -44.91 -88.59
C GLY A 3 59.69 -43.88 -88.15
N GLY A 4 59.82 -42.66 -88.61
CA GLY A 4 58.99 -41.55 -88.33
C GLY A 4 57.60 -41.60 -88.95
N ALA A 5 56.65 -40.91 -88.37
CA ALA A 5 55.47 -40.46 -89.10
C ALA A 5 55.10 -39.05 -88.64
N GLY A 6 55.15 -38.09 -89.53
CA GLY A 6 54.71 -36.71 -89.34
C GLY A 6 53.22 -36.63 -89.11
N ASN A 7 52.81 -35.73 -88.29
CA ASN A 7 51.43 -35.36 -88.14
C ASN A 7 51.24 -33.92 -88.51
N ASP A 8 50.59 -33.70 -89.64
CA ASP A 8 50.20 -32.40 -90.16
C ASP A 8 49.04 -31.85 -89.27
N GLY A 9 49.36 -30.81 -88.50
CA GLY A 9 48.39 -30.03 -87.74
C GLY A 9 47.54 -29.16 -88.65
N LYS A 10 46.35 -29.53 -88.97
CA LYS A 10 45.26 -28.66 -89.46
C LYS A 10 44.84 -27.69 -88.37
N ARG A 11 45.25 -26.44 -88.43
CA ARG A 11 44.63 -25.32 -87.77
C ARG A 11 43.24 -25.14 -88.33
N GLY A 12 42.21 -25.61 -87.60
CA GLY A 12 40.84 -25.27 -87.90
C GLY A 12 40.58 -23.81 -87.60
N ASP A 13 40.26 -23.06 -88.63
CA ASP A 13 39.86 -21.67 -88.58
C ASP A 13 38.51 -21.57 -87.75
N GLY A 14 38.58 -21.19 -86.49
CA GLY A 14 37.44 -21.12 -85.55
C GLY A 14 36.53 -19.89 -85.78
N ARG A 15 36.22 -19.56 -87.01
CA ARG A 15 35.22 -18.53 -87.31
C ARG A 15 33.83 -19.17 -87.08
N MET A 16 33.23 -18.82 -85.96
CA MET A 16 31.86 -19.17 -85.73
C MET A 16 30.95 -18.65 -86.87
N SER A 17 30.13 -19.52 -87.40
CA SER A 17 29.13 -19.18 -88.41
C SER A 17 28.25 -18.04 -87.93
N GLY A 18 27.97 -17.04 -88.76
CA GLY A 18 27.13 -15.90 -88.41
C GLY A 18 25.76 -16.29 -87.81
N VAL A 19 25.28 -17.43 -88.24
CA VAL A 19 24.05 -18.02 -87.67
C VAL A 19 24.24 -18.40 -86.21
N MET A 20 25.42 -18.93 -85.87
CA MET A 20 25.71 -19.35 -84.51
C MET A 20 25.89 -18.14 -83.56
N ILE A 21 26.42 -17.05 -84.08
CA ILE A 21 26.52 -15.76 -83.35
C ILE A 21 25.11 -15.20 -83.11
N VAL A 22 24.23 -15.20 -84.09
CA VAL A 22 22.83 -14.74 -83.94
C VAL A 22 22.06 -15.59 -82.97
N VAL A 23 22.27 -16.90 -83.00
CA VAL A 23 21.62 -17.81 -82.01
C VAL A 23 22.14 -17.59 -80.59
N LEU A 24 23.47 -17.39 -80.46
CA LEU A 24 24.07 -17.09 -79.13
C LEU A 24 23.63 -15.73 -78.58
N VAL A 25 23.59 -14.71 -79.44
CA VAL A 25 23.10 -13.37 -79.04
C VAL A 25 21.63 -13.42 -78.74
N GLY A 26 20.81 -14.16 -79.50
CA GLY A 26 19.41 -14.37 -79.25
C GLY A 26 19.13 -15.14 -77.92
N ALA A 27 19.93 -16.20 -77.67
CA ALA A 27 19.87 -16.95 -76.39
C ALA A 27 20.34 -16.08 -75.22
N MET A 28 21.36 -15.24 -75.40
CA MET A 28 21.80 -14.33 -74.36
C MET A 28 20.78 -13.22 -74.11
N MET A 29 20.15 -12.66 -75.14
CA MET A 29 19.01 -11.72 -74.96
C MET A 29 17.82 -12.36 -74.31
N ALA A 30 17.45 -13.57 -74.69
CA ALA A 30 16.37 -14.30 -74.08
C ALA A 30 16.66 -14.63 -72.59
N SER A 31 17.92 -14.96 -72.26
CA SER A 31 18.35 -15.17 -70.88
C SER A 31 18.34 -13.88 -70.04
N VAL A 32 18.72 -12.76 -70.64
CA VAL A 32 18.65 -11.46 -69.99
C VAL A 32 17.19 -10.98 -69.80
N LEU A 33 16.38 -11.10 -70.89
CA LEU A 33 14.96 -10.70 -70.87
C LEU A 33 14.09 -11.60 -69.96
N GLY A 34 14.44 -12.88 -69.86
CA GLY A 34 13.75 -13.83 -68.94
C GLY A 34 14.33 -13.83 -67.54
N GLY A 35 15.66 -13.58 -67.39
CA GLY A 35 16.34 -13.55 -66.10
C GLY A 35 16.00 -12.33 -65.26
N ILE A 36 15.79 -11.18 -65.90
CA ILE A 36 15.42 -9.95 -65.17
C ILE A 36 14.03 -10.09 -64.49
N PRO A 37 12.96 -10.51 -65.14
CA PRO A 37 11.67 -10.73 -64.47
C PRO A 37 11.72 -11.87 -63.46
N LEU A 38 12.50 -12.94 -63.72
CA LEU A 38 12.67 -14.03 -62.79
C LEU A 38 13.42 -13.57 -61.54
N LEU A 39 14.52 -12.80 -61.66
CA LEU A 39 15.24 -12.21 -60.56
C LEU A 39 14.38 -11.20 -59.80
N SER A 40 13.60 -10.38 -60.51
CA SER A 40 12.64 -9.45 -59.88
C SER A 40 11.55 -10.21 -59.15
N HIS A 41 11.07 -11.30 -59.70
CA HIS A 41 10.08 -12.15 -59.04
C HIS A 41 10.66 -12.87 -57.82
N LEU A 42 11.86 -13.44 -57.92
CA LEU A 42 12.58 -14.05 -56.81
C LEU A 42 12.91 -13.02 -55.74
N TYR A 43 13.29 -11.82 -56.11
CA TYR A 43 13.54 -10.70 -55.21
C TYR A 43 12.25 -10.27 -54.50
N SER A 44 11.15 -10.17 -55.23
CA SER A 44 9.84 -9.86 -54.67
C SER A 44 9.30 -10.98 -53.75
N LEU A 45 9.54 -12.24 -54.07
CA LEU A 45 9.25 -13.39 -53.22
C LEU A 45 10.15 -13.39 -51.98
N ASN A 46 11.40 -13.04 -52.11
CA ASN A 46 12.35 -12.94 -50.99
C ASN A 46 11.99 -11.74 -50.08
N ILE A 47 11.45 -10.66 -50.66
CA ILE A 47 10.87 -9.55 -49.87
C ILE A 47 9.57 -9.99 -49.17
N LYS A 48 8.72 -10.80 -49.85
CA LYS A 48 7.50 -11.34 -49.23
C LYS A 48 7.79 -12.42 -48.19
N SER A 49 8.83 -13.22 -48.37
CA SER A 49 9.23 -14.28 -47.43
C SER A 49 10.15 -13.81 -46.32
N ARG A 50 10.87 -12.71 -46.51
CA ARG A 50 11.47 -12.05 -45.36
C ARG A 50 10.32 -11.54 -44.50
N THR A 51 10.31 -11.89 -43.24
CA THR A 51 9.65 -11.18 -42.18
C THR A 51 10.25 -9.76 -42.07
N VAL A 52 10.19 -9.03 -43.19
CA VAL A 52 10.54 -7.61 -43.27
C VAL A 52 9.49 -6.95 -42.44
N GLY A 53 9.90 -6.61 -41.21
CA GLY A 53 8.98 -5.96 -40.34
C GLY A 53 8.63 -6.69 -39.04
N ASP A 54 9.13 -7.92 -38.81
CA ASP A 54 9.08 -8.44 -37.44
C ASP A 54 9.86 -7.49 -36.54
N GLY A 55 9.11 -6.78 -35.66
CA GLY A 55 9.68 -5.80 -34.75
C GLY A 55 9.77 -4.35 -35.25
N GLN A 56 9.52 -4.01 -36.55
CA GLN A 56 9.58 -2.62 -37.02
C GLN A 56 8.60 -1.68 -36.32
N HIS A 57 7.38 -2.17 -36.01
CA HIS A 57 6.33 -1.41 -35.37
C HIS A 57 5.95 -1.95 -33.98
N GLY A 58 6.78 -2.86 -33.43
CA GLY A 58 6.61 -3.46 -32.13
C GLY A 58 6.69 -4.98 -32.16
N THR A 59 7.16 -5.55 -31.03
CA THR A 59 7.43 -6.98 -30.85
C THR A 59 6.50 -7.64 -29.84
N ALA A 60 5.45 -6.94 -29.39
CA ALA A 60 4.52 -7.45 -28.40
C ALA A 60 3.83 -8.75 -28.87
N ARG A 61 3.83 -9.75 -28.01
CA ARG A 61 3.21 -11.06 -28.26
C ARG A 61 2.69 -11.67 -26.98
N TRP A 62 1.86 -12.64 -27.10
CA TRP A 62 1.43 -13.47 -25.98
C TRP A 62 2.54 -14.42 -25.53
N ALA A 63 2.56 -14.74 -24.25
CA ALA A 63 3.41 -15.79 -23.71
C ALA A 63 3.10 -17.13 -24.37
N THR A 64 4.15 -17.88 -24.71
CA THR A 64 4.01 -19.25 -25.22
C THR A 64 3.71 -20.22 -24.08
N LYS A 65 3.20 -21.41 -24.43
CA LYS A 65 2.93 -22.48 -23.43
C LYS A 65 4.18 -22.89 -22.66
N ARG A 66 5.36 -22.83 -23.30
CA ARG A 66 6.64 -23.12 -22.67
C ARG A 66 6.99 -22.04 -21.62
N GLU A 67 6.90 -20.78 -21.98
CA GLU A 67 7.15 -19.65 -21.07
C GLU A 67 6.17 -19.67 -19.89
N ILE A 68 4.89 -19.94 -20.12
CA ILE A 68 3.89 -20.11 -19.07
C ILE A 68 4.29 -21.24 -18.10
N GLY A 69 4.79 -22.36 -18.64
CA GLY A 69 5.24 -23.50 -17.82
C GLY A 69 6.54 -23.23 -17.05
N GLU A 70 7.38 -22.31 -17.53
CA GLU A 70 8.59 -21.86 -16.84
C GLU A 70 8.28 -20.80 -15.77
N MET A 71 7.22 -20.00 -15.96
CA MET A 71 6.82 -18.91 -15.06
C MET A 71 5.97 -19.35 -13.88
N TYR A 72 5.04 -20.27 -14.10
CA TYR A 72 3.98 -20.61 -13.16
C TYR A 72 4.00 -22.11 -12.84
N LEU A 73 3.80 -22.42 -11.57
CA LEU A 73 3.63 -23.80 -11.12
C LEU A 73 2.28 -24.33 -11.59
N ARG A 74 2.27 -25.60 -12.01
CA ARG A 74 1.05 -26.35 -12.33
C ARG A 74 0.66 -27.21 -11.16
N VAL A 75 -0.41 -26.85 -10.46
CA VAL A 75 -0.87 -27.51 -9.26
C VAL A 75 -2.26 -28.12 -9.52
N PRO A 76 -2.45 -29.44 -9.39
CA PRO A 76 -3.80 -30.02 -9.36
C PRO A 76 -4.63 -29.34 -8.29
N PHE A 77 -5.80 -28.79 -8.65
CA PHE A 77 -6.65 -28.05 -7.72
C PHE A 77 -7.77 -28.99 -7.22
N GLU A 78 -7.59 -29.52 -6.02
CA GLU A 78 -8.40 -30.59 -5.45
C GLU A 78 -8.93 -30.22 -4.04
N PRO A 79 -9.87 -29.26 -3.92
CA PRO A 79 -10.34 -28.78 -2.61
C PRO A 79 -10.87 -29.89 -1.70
N ASP A 80 -11.58 -30.87 -2.27
CA ASP A 80 -12.15 -31.98 -1.51
C ASP A 80 -11.06 -32.82 -0.82
N GLN A 81 -9.93 -33.05 -1.49
CA GLN A 81 -8.77 -33.75 -0.94
C GLN A 81 -8.03 -32.89 0.10
N TRP A 82 -7.82 -31.61 -0.25
CA TRP A 82 -7.12 -30.66 0.60
C TRP A 82 -7.81 -30.47 1.95
N ARG A 83 -9.15 -30.38 1.94
CA ARG A 83 -9.98 -30.23 3.15
C ARG A 83 -9.96 -31.47 4.04
N LEU A 84 -9.56 -32.62 3.51
CA LEU A 84 -9.28 -33.85 4.27
C LEU A 84 -7.81 -33.97 4.69
N GLY A 85 -6.98 -32.97 4.42
CA GLY A 85 -5.55 -32.98 4.70
C GLY A 85 -4.72 -33.84 3.73
N GLN A 86 -5.30 -34.20 2.57
CA GLN A 86 -4.65 -35.04 1.56
C GLN A 86 -4.14 -34.20 0.39
N ASN A 87 -3.03 -34.59 -0.22
CA ASN A 87 -2.45 -33.96 -1.42
C ASN A 87 -2.27 -32.44 -1.31
N LEU A 88 -1.99 -31.93 -0.11
CA LEU A 88 -1.81 -30.49 0.11
C LEU A 88 -0.66 -29.94 -0.74
N PRO A 89 -0.84 -28.80 -1.42
CA PRO A 89 0.25 -28.18 -2.16
C PRO A 89 1.31 -27.64 -1.19
N THR A 90 2.58 -27.79 -1.57
CA THR A 90 3.73 -27.36 -0.74
C THR A 90 4.15 -25.93 -1.02
N GLU A 91 3.96 -25.47 -2.26
CA GLU A 91 4.45 -24.16 -2.69
C GLU A 91 3.39 -23.06 -2.47
N GLN A 92 3.77 -22.05 -1.73
CA GLN A 92 2.93 -20.88 -1.47
C GLN A 92 2.93 -19.92 -2.65
N GLY A 93 1.77 -19.35 -2.99
CA GLY A 93 1.67 -18.43 -4.13
C GLY A 93 0.27 -17.90 -4.38
N ILE A 94 0.12 -17.18 -5.51
CA ILE A 94 -1.14 -16.61 -5.96
C ILE A 94 -1.60 -17.34 -7.22
N VAL A 95 -2.88 -17.74 -7.25
CA VAL A 95 -3.50 -18.32 -8.44
C VAL A 95 -3.63 -17.24 -9.52
N VAL A 96 -3.05 -17.50 -10.69
CA VAL A 96 -3.05 -16.55 -11.83
C VAL A 96 -3.82 -17.09 -13.04
N GLY A 97 -4.13 -18.37 -13.05
CA GLY A 97 -4.82 -18.98 -14.19
C GLY A 97 -5.23 -20.41 -13.90
N CYS A 98 -5.89 -21.05 -14.87
CA CYS A 98 -6.14 -22.47 -14.81
C CYS A 98 -6.09 -23.13 -16.18
N GLU A 99 -5.79 -24.42 -16.17
CA GLU A 99 -5.79 -25.33 -17.32
C GLU A 99 -6.67 -26.56 -17.03
N GLY A 100 -6.90 -27.36 -18.05
CA GLY A 100 -7.63 -28.64 -17.95
C GLY A 100 -9.13 -28.51 -18.24
N LYS A 101 -9.64 -29.52 -18.99
CA LYS A 101 -11.08 -29.66 -19.30
C LYS A 101 -11.82 -30.53 -18.29
N GLY A 102 -11.14 -31.51 -17.69
CA GLY A 102 -11.65 -32.37 -16.63
C GLY A 102 -11.08 -31.92 -15.27
N ASN A 103 -9.94 -32.47 -14.90
CA ASN A 103 -9.24 -32.05 -13.68
C ASN A 103 -8.75 -30.62 -13.83
N THR A 104 -9.04 -29.78 -12.85
CA THR A 104 -8.60 -28.38 -12.83
C THR A 104 -7.16 -28.29 -12.35
N ILE A 105 -6.30 -27.70 -13.14
CA ILE A 105 -4.91 -27.43 -12.80
C ILE A 105 -4.78 -25.93 -12.62
N ALA A 106 -4.43 -25.48 -11.41
CA ALA A 106 -4.13 -24.09 -11.14
C ALA A 106 -2.76 -23.72 -11.69
N LEU A 107 -2.67 -22.55 -12.31
CA LEU A 107 -1.40 -21.88 -12.57
C LEU A 107 -1.14 -20.94 -11.39
N VAL A 108 -0.03 -21.16 -10.69
CA VAL A 108 0.30 -20.45 -9.45
C VAL A 108 1.61 -19.68 -9.63
N ASP A 109 1.62 -18.42 -9.26
CA ASP A 109 2.84 -17.63 -9.15
C ASP A 109 3.46 -17.84 -7.75
N PRO A 110 4.62 -18.50 -7.63
CA PRO A 110 5.30 -18.73 -6.36
C PRO A 110 6.17 -17.53 -5.92
N GLY A 111 6.28 -16.49 -6.74
CA GLY A 111 7.15 -15.35 -6.48
C GLY A 111 6.75 -14.56 -5.22
N ASP A 112 7.74 -14.05 -4.49
CA ASP A 112 7.52 -13.08 -3.39
C ASP A 112 7.26 -11.68 -4.00
N VAL A 113 6.13 -11.50 -4.70
CA VAL A 113 5.78 -10.26 -5.41
C VAL A 113 4.38 -9.79 -5.02
N HIS A 114 4.17 -8.48 -4.99
CA HIS A 114 2.82 -7.94 -4.85
C HIS A 114 2.03 -8.19 -6.14
N ALA A 115 0.72 -8.40 -5.98
CA ALA A 115 -0.18 -8.58 -7.10
C ALA A 115 -1.27 -7.50 -7.07
N LEU A 116 -1.70 -7.02 -8.23
CA LEU A 116 -2.80 -6.08 -8.38
C LEU A 116 -3.90 -6.72 -9.22
N MET A 117 -5.11 -6.80 -8.69
CA MET A 117 -6.29 -7.21 -9.43
C MET A 117 -7.10 -5.98 -9.86
N VAL A 118 -7.27 -5.80 -11.16
CA VAL A 118 -8.08 -4.71 -11.73
C VAL A 118 -9.27 -5.30 -12.49
N GLY A 119 -10.46 -4.85 -12.16
CA GLY A 119 -11.66 -5.27 -12.89
C GLY A 119 -12.90 -4.53 -12.43
N ALA A 120 -13.75 -4.15 -13.39
CA ALA A 120 -15.00 -3.44 -13.12
C ALA A 120 -15.91 -4.20 -12.15
N ALA A 121 -16.89 -3.49 -11.58
CA ALA A 121 -17.94 -4.13 -10.78
C ALA A 121 -18.70 -5.20 -11.60
N GLY A 122 -19.02 -6.33 -10.99
CA GLY A 122 -19.78 -7.41 -11.62
C GLY A 122 -19.01 -8.28 -12.63
N VAL A 123 -17.70 -8.08 -12.84
CA VAL A 123 -16.89 -8.98 -13.68
C VAL A 123 -16.57 -10.32 -12.99
N GLY A 124 -16.88 -10.42 -11.69
CA GLY A 124 -16.70 -11.65 -10.92
C GLY A 124 -15.32 -11.84 -10.32
N LYS A 125 -14.62 -10.76 -9.96
CA LYS A 125 -13.31 -10.81 -9.29
C LYS A 125 -13.28 -11.80 -8.12
N THR A 126 -14.28 -11.73 -7.25
CA THR A 126 -14.38 -12.61 -6.08
C THR A 126 -14.67 -14.06 -6.50
N ALA A 127 -15.66 -14.28 -7.39
CA ALA A 127 -16.13 -15.62 -7.73
C ALA A 127 -15.17 -16.41 -8.63
N TYR A 128 -14.46 -15.75 -9.55
CA TYR A 128 -13.52 -16.42 -10.45
C TYR A 128 -12.10 -16.50 -9.89
N TRP A 129 -11.70 -15.53 -9.07
CA TRP A 129 -10.29 -15.37 -8.71
C TRP A 129 -10.02 -15.38 -7.21
N LEU A 130 -10.74 -14.56 -6.41
CA LEU A 130 -10.41 -14.40 -4.98
C LEU A 130 -10.72 -15.68 -4.19
N TYR A 131 -11.86 -16.33 -4.43
CA TYR A 131 -12.16 -17.60 -3.78
C TYR A 131 -11.12 -18.70 -4.07
N PRO A 132 -10.69 -18.96 -5.31
CA PRO A 132 -9.58 -19.87 -5.58
C PRO A 132 -8.28 -19.48 -4.89
N CYS A 133 -7.97 -18.17 -4.78
CA CYS A 133 -6.78 -17.69 -4.07
C CYS A 133 -6.86 -17.96 -2.56
N ILE A 134 -8.03 -17.72 -1.93
CA ILE A 134 -8.24 -18.01 -0.50
C ILE A 134 -8.19 -19.52 -0.23
N GLU A 135 -8.82 -20.35 -1.07
CA GLU A 135 -8.74 -21.81 -0.93
C GLU A 135 -7.30 -22.28 -1.03
N TYR A 136 -6.55 -21.77 -2.01
CA TYR A 136 -5.14 -22.10 -2.17
C TYR A 136 -4.28 -21.61 -0.99
N ALA A 137 -4.55 -20.40 -0.48
CA ALA A 137 -3.89 -19.87 0.71
C ALA A 137 -4.13 -20.78 1.92
N CYS A 138 -5.37 -21.23 2.12
CA CYS A 138 -5.72 -22.16 3.18
C CYS A 138 -5.01 -23.52 3.02
N ALA A 139 -4.98 -24.07 1.80
CA ALA A 139 -4.34 -25.36 1.54
C ALA A 139 -2.81 -25.33 1.76
N THR A 140 -2.15 -24.21 1.42
CA THR A 140 -0.70 -24.02 1.60
C THR A 140 -0.31 -23.46 2.97
N GLY A 141 -1.29 -23.17 3.84
CA GLY A 141 -1.05 -22.67 5.19
C GLY A 141 -0.56 -21.22 5.25
N MET A 142 -0.81 -20.40 4.23
CA MET A 142 -0.49 -18.97 4.28
C MET A 142 -1.46 -18.24 5.21
N SER A 143 -0.98 -17.45 6.13
CA SER A 143 -1.83 -16.55 6.91
C SER A 143 -2.32 -15.40 6.03
N PHE A 144 -3.57 -15.02 6.18
CA PHE A 144 -4.13 -13.96 5.36
C PHE A 144 -5.04 -13.00 6.12
N LEU A 145 -5.01 -11.75 5.65
CA LEU A 145 -6.02 -10.74 5.97
C LEU A 145 -6.85 -10.49 4.71
N THR A 146 -8.15 -10.39 4.83
CA THR A 146 -9.01 -9.94 3.74
C THR A 146 -9.98 -8.87 4.18
N THR A 147 -10.13 -7.81 3.37
CA THR A 147 -11.22 -6.86 3.51
C THR A 147 -12.48 -7.41 2.84
N ASP A 148 -13.63 -7.18 3.44
CA ASP A 148 -14.90 -7.76 3.01
C ASP A 148 -16.05 -6.75 3.20
N THR A 149 -16.46 -6.09 2.13
CA THR A 149 -17.55 -5.09 2.21
C THR A 149 -18.94 -5.70 2.31
N LYS A 150 -19.10 -6.98 1.95
CA LYS A 150 -20.39 -7.69 1.94
C LYS A 150 -20.56 -8.68 3.08
N GLY A 151 -19.47 -9.04 3.76
CA GLY A 151 -19.46 -10.14 4.73
C GLY A 151 -19.52 -11.54 4.09
N ASP A 152 -19.40 -11.61 2.76
CA ASP A 152 -19.52 -12.87 2.01
C ASP A 152 -18.28 -13.75 2.19
N LEU A 153 -17.09 -13.16 2.27
CA LEU A 153 -15.84 -13.88 2.44
C LEU A 153 -15.79 -14.57 3.80
N LEU A 154 -16.11 -13.84 4.88
CA LEU A 154 -16.20 -14.43 6.21
C LEU A 154 -17.28 -15.52 6.28
N ARG A 155 -18.48 -15.21 5.80
CA ARG A 155 -19.61 -16.13 5.85
C ARG A 155 -19.31 -17.44 5.14
N ASN A 156 -18.66 -17.39 3.98
CA ASN A 156 -18.40 -18.54 3.14
C ASN A 156 -17.12 -19.29 3.55
N TYR A 157 -16.06 -18.58 3.92
CA TYR A 157 -14.76 -19.19 4.18
C TYR A 157 -14.41 -19.36 5.65
N GLY A 158 -15.02 -18.63 6.57
CA GLY A 158 -14.66 -18.69 7.99
C GLY A 158 -14.72 -20.11 8.56
N MET A 159 -15.83 -20.85 8.29
CA MET A 159 -15.95 -22.24 8.76
C MET A 159 -15.05 -23.21 8.00
N VAL A 160 -14.82 -23.00 6.72
CA VAL A 160 -13.91 -23.82 5.89
C VAL A 160 -12.48 -23.67 6.40
N ALA A 161 -12.00 -22.46 6.59
CA ALA A 161 -10.66 -22.19 7.10
C ALA A 161 -10.46 -22.78 8.51
N LYS A 162 -11.43 -22.59 9.42
CA LYS A 162 -11.38 -23.10 10.79
C LYS A 162 -11.38 -24.62 10.86
N ASN A 163 -12.38 -25.24 10.24
CA ASN A 163 -12.65 -26.66 10.48
C ASN A 163 -11.85 -27.60 9.57
N SER A 164 -11.64 -27.19 8.30
CA SER A 164 -10.96 -28.03 7.31
C SER A 164 -9.45 -27.81 7.30
N TYR A 165 -9.00 -26.59 7.56
CA TYR A 165 -7.59 -26.23 7.47
C TYR A 165 -6.94 -25.88 8.82
N GLY A 166 -7.74 -25.79 9.90
CA GLY A 166 -7.24 -25.51 11.26
C GLY A 166 -6.75 -24.09 11.48
N TYR A 167 -7.39 -23.11 10.81
CA TYR A 167 -7.06 -21.69 10.99
C TYR A 167 -7.65 -21.12 12.27
N HIS A 168 -6.89 -20.24 12.91
CA HIS A 168 -7.43 -19.29 13.86
C HIS A 168 -8.16 -18.18 13.10
N ILE A 169 -9.44 -17.96 13.41
CA ILE A 169 -10.26 -16.94 12.73
C ILE A 169 -10.41 -15.74 13.63
N SER A 170 -10.01 -14.59 13.14
CA SER A 170 -10.22 -13.30 13.79
C SER A 170 -11.09 -12.41 12.91
N VAL A 171 -12.01 -11.69 13.53
CA VAL A 171 -13.00 -10.84 12.86
C VAL A 171 -12.91 -9.43 13.41
N ILE A 172 -12.68 -8.47 12.54
CA ILE A 172 -12.89 -7.04 12.82
C ILE A 172 -14.12 -6.63 12.02
N ASP A 173 -15.26 -6.55 12.67
CA ASP A 173 -16.52 -6.20 12.02
C ASP A 173 -16.91 -4.75 12.35
N LEU A 174 -16.63 -3.82 11.40
CA LEU A 174 -17.01 -2.42 11.54
C LEU A 174 -18.47 -2.16 11.17
N ARG A 175 -19.19 -3.17 10.65
CA ARG A 175 -20.62 -3.11 10.38
C ARG A 175 -21.44 -3.48 11.62
N ASN A 176 -20.97 -4.50 12.36
CA ASN A 176 -21.56 -4.96 13.61
C ASN A 176 -20.45 -5.11 14.66
N PRO A 177 -19.98 -3.99 15.24
CA PRO A 177 -18.82 -3.99 16.14
C PRO A 177 -18.97 -4.89 17.36
N THR A 178 -20.20 -5.18 17.80
CA THR A 178 -20.51 -6.12 18.90
C THR A 178 -20.13 -7.57 18.57
N ARG A 179 -19.94 -7.91 17.30
CA ARG A 179 -19.49 -9.23 16.81
C ARG A 179 -18.01 -9.27 16.48
N SER A 180 -17.29 -8.26 16.89
CA SER A 180 -15.87 -8.10 16.60
C SER A 180 -14.99 -8.62 17.73
N ASN A 181 -13.83 -9.15 17.38
CA ASN A 181 -12.74 -9.31 18.34
C ASN A 181 -12.30 -7.93 18.84
N GLY A 182 -11.83 -7.84 20.07
CA GLY A 182 -11.29 -6.60 20.63
C GLY A 182 -10.10 -6.09 19.80
N ASN A 183 -10.07 -4.78 19.57
CA ASN A 183 -8.96 -4.11 18.86
C ASN A 183 -8.70 -2.72 19.42
N ASN A 184 -7.96 -2.66 20.50
CA ASN A 184 -7.54 -1.40 21.11
C ASN A 184 -6.50 -0.69 20.23
N LEU A 185 -6.87 0.46 19.70
CA LEU A 185 -5.95 1.27 18.85
C LEU A 185 -4.64 1.65 19.58
N LEU A 186 -4.67 1.73 20.92
CA LEU A 186 -3.51 2.06 21.73
C LEU A 186 -2.66 0.83 22.10
N HIS A 187 -2.99 -0.36 21.58
CA HIS A 187 -2.32 -1.62 21.92
C HIS A 187 -0.79 -1.52 21.89
N LEU A 188 -0.21 -1.05 20.78
CA LEU A 188 1.26 -0.92 20.67
C LEU A 188 1.84 0.13 21.63
N VAL A 189 1.14 1.24 21.84
CA VAL A 189 1.57 2.27 22.80
C VAL A 189 1.61 1.69 24.20
N ASN A 190 0.54 0.99 24.59
CA ASN A 190 0.40 0.33 25.88
C ASN A 190 1.47 -0.74 26.08
N LYS A 191 1.64 -1.66 25.10
CA LYS A 191 2.65 -2.72 25.12
C LYS A 191 4.06 -2.16 25.38
N TYR A 192 4.46 -1.17 24.60
CA TYR A 192 5.81 -0.61 24.74
C TYR A 192 5.97 0.29 25.96
N MET A 193 4.90 0.93 26.42
CA MET A 193 4.93 1.68 27.69
C MET A 193 5.08 0.74 28.89
N ASP A 194 4.37 -0.40 28.90
CA ASP A 194 4.50 -1.41 29.96
C ASP A 194 5.87 -2.07 29.95
N LEU A 195 6.44 -2.38 28.77
CA LEU A 195 7.82 -2.86 28.65
C LEU A 195 8.82 -1.82 29.16
N TYR A 196 8.62 -0.52 28.89
CA TYR A 196 9.46 0.53 29.44
C TYR A 196 9.34 0.65 30.96
N LYS A 197 8.13 0.52 31.54
CA LYS A 197 7.95 0.50 33.00
C LYS A 197 8.67 -0.68 33.66
N ALA A 198 8.69 -1.85 33.00
CA ALA A 198 9.40 -3.04 33.48
C ALA A 198 10.93 -2.93 33.29
N HIS A 199 11.38 -2.24 32.23
CA HIS A 199 12.79 -2.10 31.84
C HIS A 199 13.15 -0.64 31.53
N PRO A 200 13.22 0.25 32.56
CA PRO A 200 13.45 1.69 32.36
C PRO A 200 14.80 2.03 31.71
N GLU A 201 15.75 1.13 31.79
CA GLU A 201 17.09 1.25 31.16
C GLU A 201 17.03 1.13 29.63
N GLN A 202 15.95 0.54 29.08
CA GLN A 202 15.78 0.33 27.64
C GLN A 202 14.95 1.46 27.02
N LEU A 203 15.59 2.58 26.72
CA LEU A 203 14.95 3.75 26.10
C LEU A 203 14.26 3.43 24.75
N THR A 204 14.64 2.34 24.09
CA THR A 204 14.04 1.88 22.84
C THR A 204 12.54 1.61 23.00
N TYR A 205 12.09 1.07 24.13
CA TYR A 205 10.66 0.84 24.38
C TYR A 205 9.90 2.15 24.51
N LYS A 206 10.45 3.13 25.25
CA LYS A 206 9.85 4.47 25.35
C LYS A 206 9.74 5.13 23.97
N ALA A 207 10.82 5.10 23.19
CA ALA A 207 10.84 5.67 21.83
C ALA A 207 9.81 5.00 20.89
N LYS A 208 9.60 3.69 21.02
CA LYS A 208 8.55 2.99 20.25
C LYS A 208 7.16 3.43 20.69
N ALA A 209 6.87 3.55 22.00
CA ALA A 209 5.59 4.06 22.50
C ALA A 209 5.29 5.47 21.98
N GLU A 210 6.27 6.39 22.08
CA GLU A 210 6.18 7.76 21.56
C GLU A 210 5.89 7.77 20.04
N LYS A 211 6.61 6.95 19.27
CA LYS A 211 6.42 6.80 17.81
C LYS A 211 5.00 6.35 17.47
N TYR A 212 4.49 5.30 18.14
CA TYR A 212 3.15 4.79 17.86
C TYR A 212 2.06 5.76 18.29
N ALA A 213 2.21 6.44 19.43
CA ALA A 213 1.29 7.49 19.86
C ALA A 213 1.18 8.61 18.81
N LYS A 214 2.33 9.09 18.29
CA LYS A 214 2.38 10.10 17.23
C LYS A 214 1.71 9.62 15.93
N ILE A 215 1.92 8.37 15.54
CA ILE A 215 1.33 7.80 14.33
C ILE A 215 -0.20 7.75 14.45
N ILE A 216 -0.72 7.29 15.59
CA ILE A 216 -2.16 7.22 15.84
C ILE A 216 -2.75 8.63 15.83
N ALA A 217 -2.15 9.56 16.59
CA ALA A 217 -2.59 10.94 16.63
C ALA A 217 -2.63 11.59 15.25
N LYS A 218 -1.58 11.45 14.46
CA LYS A 218 -1.51 11.96 13.09
C LYS A 218 -2.61 11.37 12.22
N THR A 219 -2.80 10.05 12.23
CA THR A 219 -3.81 9.40 11.39
C THR A 219 -5.21 9.83 11.79
N VAL A 220 -5.50 9.97 13.08
CA VAL A 220 -6.81 10.44 13.59
C VAL A 220 -7.07 11.90 13.18
N ILE A 221 -6.10 12.78 13.40
CA ILE A 221 -6.26 14.22 13.09
C ILE A 221 -6.43 14.47 11.59
N LEU A 222 -5.72 13.71 10.75
CA LEU A 222 -5.76 13.86 9.29
C LEU A 222 -6.88 13.04 8.63
N SER A 223 -7.61 12.22 9.39
CA SER A 223 -8.69 11.39 8.83
C SER A 223 -9.75 12.25 8.14
N GLY A 224 -10.13 11.86 6.91
CA GLY A 224 -11.16 12.54 6.11
C GLY A 224 -10.74 13.89 5.51
N MET A 225 -9.45 14.20 5.46
CA MET A 225 -8.94 15.42 4.82
C MET A 225 -8.17 15.09 3.53
N ASP A 226 -8.45 15.87 2.48
CA ASP A 226 -7.58 15.88 1.30
C ASP A 226 -6.34 16.72 1.62
N GLY A 227 -5.15 16.18 1.34
CA GLY A 227 -3.86 16.79 1.70
C GLY A 227 -3.59 18.22 1.19
N SER A 228 -4.49 18.76 0.35
CA SER A 228 -4.42 20.13 -0.18
C SER A 228 -5.16 21.18 0.67
N SER A 229 -5.87 20.80 1.74
CA SER A 229 -6.82 21.67 2.43
C SER A 229 -6.31 22.32 3.72
N PHE A 230 -5.01 22.25 4.02
CA PHE A 230 -4.50 22.80 5.31
C PHE A 230 -4.53 24.32 5.41
N GLY A 231 -4.30 25.06 4.34
CA GLY A 231 -4.39 26.51 4.29
C GLY A 231 -3.86 27.21 5.55
N GLN A 232 -4.57 28.24 5.99
CA GLN A 232 -4.26 29.01 7.20
C GLN A 232 -4.49 28.24 8.52
N ASN A 233 -5.15 27.08 8.48
CA ASN A 233 -5.51 26.29 9.66
C ASN A 233 -4.48 25.19 10.01
N ALA A 234 -3.38 25.06 9.26
CA ALA A 234 -2.34 24.03 9.49
C ALA A 234 -1.86 24.01 10.94
N TYR A 235 -1.67 25.17 11.55
CA TYR A 235 -1.26 25.28 12.94
C TYR A 235 -2.19 24.54 13.92
N PHE A 236 -3.51 24.65 13.73
CA PHE A 236 -4.47 24.00 14.65
C PHE A 236 -4.42 22.48 14.55
N TYR A 237 -4.19 21.94 13.37
CA TYR A 237 -4.05 20.50 13.15
C TYR A 237 -2.74 19.97 13.74
N ASP A 238 -1.62 20.66 13.52
CA ASP A 238 -0.32 20.28 14.08
C ASP A 238 -0.34 20.34 15.62
N ALA A 239 -0.92 21.38 16.18
CA ALA A 239 -1.07 21.53 17.62
C ALA A 239 -2.04 20.49 18.22
N ALA A 240 -3.11 20.11 17.50
CA ALA A 240 -4.03 19.06 17.89
C ALA A 240 -3.38 17.66 17.82
N GLU A 241 -2.53 17.40 16.80
CA GLU A 241 -1.71 16.17 16.73
C GLU A 241 -0.81 16.06 17.97
N GLY A 242 -0.12 17.15 18.31
CA GLY A 242 0.75 17.18 19.49
C GLY A 242 -0.01 16.97 20.81
N LEU A 243 -1.16 17.64 20.98
CA LEU A 243 -2.05 17.47 22.13
C LEU A 243 -2.53 16.02 22.26
N LEU A 244 -3.03 15.45 21.15
CA LEU A 244 -3.52 14.08 21.12
C LEU A 244 -2.41 13.08 21.42
N THR A 245 -1.21 13.26 20.84
CA THR A 245 -0.03 12.44 21.13
C THR A 245 0.32 12.48 22.64
N ALA A 246 0.33 13.67 23.22
CA ALA A 246 0.61 13.85 24.64
C ALA A 246 -0.42 13.13 25.52
N THR A 247 -1.70 13.29 25.21
CA THR A 247 -2.78 12.66 25.99
C THR A 247 -2.76 11.14 25.85
N ILE A 248 -2.51 10.60 24.65
CA ILE A 248 -2.33 9.15 24.46
C ILE A 248 -1.20 8.62 25.35
N LEU A 249 -0.05 9.30 25.38
CA LEU A 249 1.07 8.89 26.22
C LEU A 249 0.71 8.94 27.71
N LEU A 250 0.01 9.98 28.17
CA LEU A 250 -0.41 10.09 29.57
C LEU A 250 -1.38 8.97 29.95
N VAL A 251 -2.35 8.66 29.11
CA VAL A 251 -3.30 7.55 29.35
C VAL A 251 -2.56 6.21 29.41
N ALA A 252 -1.61 5.97 28.49
CA ALA A 252 -0.82 4.73 28.47
C ALA A 252 0.13 4.61 29.68
N GLU A 253 0.67 5.74 30.17
CA GLU A 253 1.63 5.72 31.26
C GLU A 253 0.97 5.65 32.65
N PHE A 254 -0.13 6.38 32.87
CA PHE A 254 -0.66 6.60 34.21
C PHE A 254 -2.01 5.94 34.48
N CYS A 255 -2.78 5.53 33.45
CA CYS A 255 -4.06 4.88 33.67
C CYS A 255 -3.93 3.36 33.86
N GLU A 256 -4.94 2.76 34.48
CA GLU A 256 -5.06 1.30 34.62
C GLU A 256 -5.24 0.61 33.27
N PRO A 257 -4.76 -0.63 33.08
CA PRO A 257 -4.77 -1.32 31.79
C PRO A 257 -6.14 -1.30 31.08
N GLY A 258 -7.24 -1.69 31.75
CA GLY A 258 -8.59 -1.72 31.18
C GLY A 258 -9.18 -0.35 30.81
N LYS A 259 -8.51 0.75 31.14
CA LYS A 259 -8.94 2.13 30.84
C LYS A 259 -8.06 2.80 29.77
N ARG A 260 -7.07 2.10 29.21
CA ARG A 260 -6.07 2.66 28.25
C ARG A 260 -6.53 2.48 26.81
N HIS A 261 -7.53 3.23 26.40
CA HIS A 261 -8.11 3.17 25.05
C HIS A 261 -8.48 4.56 24.53
N ILE A 262 -8.79 4.66 23.25
CA ILE A 262 -9.00 5.94 22.55
C ILE A 262 -10.19 6.75 23.11
N VAL A 263 -11.24 6.09 23.57
CA VAL A 263 -12.40 6.77 24.17
C VAL A 263 -12.05 7.40 25.51
N SER A 264 -11.17 6.78 26.31
CA SER A 264 -10.61 7.41 27.51
C SER A 264 -9.80 8.66 27.17
N VAL A 265 -9.04 8.64 26.07
CA VAL A 265 -8.31 9.83 25.59
C VAL A 265 -9.28 10.96 25.25
N PHE A 266 -10.39 10.66 24.56
CA PHE A 266 -11.44 11.65 24.29
C PHE A 266 -11.98 12.25 25.58
N LYS A 267 -12.38 11.40 26.53
CA LYS A 267 -12.96 11.83 27.81
C LYS A 267 -11.98 12.73 28.61
N ILE A 268 -10.72 12.34 28.68
CA ILE A 268 -9.67 13.13 29.34
C ILE A 268 -9.51 14.50 28.67
N ILE A 269 -9.44 14.59 27.34
CA ILE A 269 -9.35 15.87 26.64
C ILE A 269 -10.58 16.72 26.93
N GLN A 270 -11.77 16.14 26.90
CA GLN A 270 -13.03 16.85 27.19
C GLN A 270 -13.06 17.41 28.62
N GLU A 271 -12.65 16.61 29.62
CA GLU A 271 -12.59 17.03 31.02
C GLU A 271 -11.52 18.11 31.26
N LEU A 272 -10.41 18.08 30.54
CA LEU A 272 -9.32 19.05 30.64
C LEU A 272 -9.58 20.38 29.91
N LEU A 273 -10.62 20.44 29.07
CA LEU A 273 -11.11 21.70 28.46
C LEU A 273 -11.68 22.66 29.50
N ALA A 274 -12.23 22.14 30.58
CA ALA A 274 -12.83 22.99 31.61
C ALA A 274 -11.80 23.98 32.20
N PRO A 275 -12.18 25.24 32.42
CA PRO A 275 -11.31 26.19 33.07
C PRO A 275 -10.96 25.74 34.50
N ALA A 276 -9.74 25.97 34.90
CA ALA A 276 -9.31 25.67 36.28
C ALA A 276 -9.89 26.73 37.25
N PRO A 277 -10.12 26.39 38.53
CA PRO A 277 -10.47 27.36 39.53
C PRO A 277 -9.40 28.46 39.66
N LEU A 278 -9.82 29.74 39.73
CA LEU A 278 -8.92 30.86 39.91
C LEU A 278 -8.21 30.74 41.29
N GLN A 279 -6.90 30.64 41.28
CA GLN A 279 -6.12 30.68 42.51
C GLN A 279 -5.97 32.15 43.01
N LYS A 280 -6.01 32.37 44.33
CA LYS A 280 -5.84 33.70 44.90
C LYS A 280 -4.56 34.35 44.39
N GLY A 281 -4.65 35.50 43.72
CA GLY A 281 -3.54 36.27 43.19
C GLY A 281 -3.18 36.05 41.73
N GLN A 282 -3.85 35.13 41.01
CA GLN A 282 -3.65 34.94 39.57
C GLN A 282 -4.57 35.88 38.77
N ARG A 283 -4.00 36.56 37.76
CA ARG A 283 -4.72 37.44 36.81
C ARG A 283 -5.18 36.72 35.55
N VAL A 284 -4.65 35.52 35.30
CA VAL A 284 -4.96 34.72 34.08
C VAL A 284 -5.43 33.34 34.56
N GLN A 285 -6.59 32.93 34.06
CA GLN A 285 -7.15 31.60 34.34
C GLN A 285 -6.46 30.57 33.46
N LYS A 286 -5.82 29.57 34.09
CA LYS A 286 -5.21 28.45 33.37
C LYS A 286 -6.27 27.42 33.03
N THR A 287 -6.07 26.66 31.94
CA THR A 287 -6.84 25.45 31.68
C THR A 287 -6.41 24.32 32.61
N GLN A 288 -7.30 23.35 32.83
CA GLN A 288 -6.93 22.16 33.62
C GLN A 288 -5.82 21.36 32.95
N PHE A 289 -5.73 21.39 31.61
CA PHE A 289 -4.65 20.78 30.85
C PHE A 289 -3.29 21.42 31.18
N GLN A 290 -3.23 22.74 31.24
CA GLN A 290 -2.00 23.45 31.63
C GLN A 290 -1.56 23.08 33.04
N LEU A 291 -2.51 23.01 33.99
CA LEU A 291 -2.20 22.61 35.37
C LEU A 291 -1.68 21.18 35.46
N LEU A 292 -2.25 20.26 34.70
CA LEU A 292 -1.79 18.87 34.62
C LEU A 292 -0.37 18.81 34.08
N MET A 293 -0.05 19.55 33.02
CA MET A 293 1.29 19.58 32.44
C MET A 293 2.34 20.19 33.35
N GLU A 294 1.97 21.12 34.25
CA GLU A 294 2.85 21.70 35.27
C GLU A 294 3.20 20.71 36.39
N MET A 295 2.45 19.62 36.52
CA MET A 295 2.77 18.54 37.48
C MET A 295 3.86 17.60 36.99
N LEU A 296 4.10 17.58 35.69
CA LEU A 296 5.10 16.72 35.04
C LEU A 296 6.48 17.39 35.06
N PRO A 297 7.59 16.62 35.11
CA PRO A 297 8.94 17.11 34.90
C PRO A 297 9.12 17.87 33.58
N ASP A 298 10.06 18.79 33.49
CA ASP A 298 10.26 19.61 32.30
C ASP A 298 10.76 18.80 31.08
N ASP A 299 11.44 17.70 31.33
CA ASP A 299 11.93 16.77 30.33
C ASP A 299 10.89 15.69 29.92
N HIS A 300 9.70 15.74 30.52
CA HIS A 300 8.65 14.77 30.19
C HIS A 300 8.14 14.96 28.74
N LYS A 301 8.15 13.89 27.95
CA LYS A 301 7.83 13.95 26.52
C LYS A 301 6.41 14.44 26.22
N ALA A 302 5.43 14.13 27.06
CA ALA A 302 4.08 14.66 26.89
C ALA A 302 4.06 16.21 26.88
N LYS A 303 4.87 16.88 27.72
CA LYS A 303 5.00 18.36 27.68
C LYS A 303 5.57 18.84 26.36
N TRP A 304 6.56 18.14 25.82
CA TRP A 304 7.19 18.52 24.55
C TRP A 304 6.24 18.36 23.37
N PHE A 305 5.51 17.24 23.29
CA PHE A 305 4.50 17.05 22.25
C PHE A 305 3.37 18.07 22.33
N ALA A 306 2.90 18.38 23.53
CA ALA A 306 1.88 19.40 23.74
C ALA A 306 2.38 20.85 23.61
N GLY A 307 3.68 21.08 23.38
CA GLY A 307 4.31 22.40 23.45
C GLY A 307 3.62 23.46 22.57
N ALA A 308 3.21 23.14 21.35
CA ALA A 308 2.50 24.06 20.46
C ALA A 308 1.15 24.48 21.06
N ALA A 309 0.39 23.52 21.61
CA ALA A 309 -0.86 23.79 22.28
C ALA A 309 -0.67 24.60 23.57
N LEU A 310 0.30 24.23 24.41
CA LEU A 310 0.56 24.88 25.71
C LEU A 310 1.01 26.35 25.58
N ASN A 311 1.75 26.66 24.53
CA ASN A 311 2.26 28.02 24.28
C ASN A 311 1.29 28.90 23.49
N SER A 312 0.08 28.42 23.19
CA SER A 312 -0.95 29.18 22.50
C SER A 312 -1.79 30.04 23.46
N SER A 313 -2.47 31.06 22.92
CA SER A 313 -3.46 31.82 23.69
C SER A 313 -4.60 30.90 24.16
N GLU A 314 -5.33 31.30 25.20
CA GLU A 314 -6.48 30.53 25.73
C GLU A 314 -7.50 30.21 24.63
N GLN A 315 -7.82 31.19 23.78
CA GLN A 315 -8.74 31.00 22.64
C GLN A 315 -8.17 30.01 21.60
N SER A 316 -6.88 30.08 21.33
CA SER A 316 -6.23 29.13 20.39
C SER A 316 -6.17 27.74 20.98
N MET A 317 -5.90 27.59 22.29
CA MET A 317 -5.93 26.32 23.00
C MET A 317 -7.33 25.67 22.91
N ALA A 318 -8.41 26.43 23.15
CA ALA A 318 -9.77 25.94 23.01
C ALA A 318 -10.06 25.45 21.57
N SER A 319 -9.56 26.16 20.56
CA SER A 319 -9.68 25.77 19.15
C SER A 319 -8.92 24.48 18.85
N VAL A 320 -7.70 24.31 19.38
CA VAL A 320 -6.88 23.10 19.24
C VAL A 320 -7.59 21.89 19.86
N MET A 321 -8.08 22.03 21.09
CA MET A 321 -8.79 20.97 21.79
C MET A 321 -10.10 20.62 21.09
N SER A 322 -10.85 21.61 20.62
CA SER A 322 -12.09 21.40 19.83
C SER A 322 -11.80 20.66 18.53
N THR A 323 -10.67 20.96 17.87
CA THR A 323 -10.23 20.24 16.66
C THR A 323 -9.95 18.77 16.99
N ALA A 324 -9.21 18.49 18.06
CA ALA A 324 -8.93 17.11 18.49
C ALA A 324 -10.22 16.36 18.83
N LEU A 325 -11.13 16.96 19.62
CA LEU A 325 -12.41 16.35 19.99
C LEU A 325 -13.31 16.07 18.78
N SER A 326 -13.38 17.01 17.82
CA SER A 326 -14.15 16.82 16.59
C SER A 326 -13.69 15.57 15.81
N ARG A 327 -12.39 15.28 15.79
CA ARG A 327 -11.86 14.07 15.15
C ARG A 327 -12.13 12.81 15.96
N LEU A 328 -12.07 12.92 17.27
CA LEU A 328 -12.32 11.80 18.18
C LEU A 328 -13.81 11.44 18.28
N ASN A 329 -14.74 12.32 17.89
CA ASN A 329 -16.17 12.02 17.86
C ASN A 329 -16.52 10.78 17.01
N ALA A 330 -15.71 10.46 16.01
CA ALA A 330 -15.90 9.28 15.18
C ALA A 330 -15.79 7.95 15.96
N PHE A 331 -15.25 7.97 17.19
CA PHE A 331 -15.11 6.79 18.05
C PHE A 331 -16.22 6.67 19.12
N LEU A 332 -17.11 7.64 19.21
CA LEU A 332 -18.13 7.74 20.25
C LEU A 332 -19.42 7.03 19.84
N ASP A 333 -19.32 5.80 19.52
CA ASP A 333 -20.45 4.92 19.22
C ASP A 333 -20.39 3.74 20.18
N SER A 334 -21.50 3.45 20.88
CA SER A 334 -21.54 2.40 21.90
C SER A 334 -21.22 1.00 21.36
N GLU A 335 -21.46 0.76 20.07
CA GLU A 335 -21.08 -0.48 19.42
C GLU A 335 -19.59 -0.50 19.11
N LEU A 336 -19.02 0.62 18.60
CA LEU A 336 -17.59 0.75 18.37
C LEU A 336 -16.78 0.67 19.65
N GLU A 337 -17.30 1.12 20.78
CA GLU A 337 -16.65 0.95 22.08
C GLU A 337 -16.44 -0.51 22.44
N GLN A 338 -17.35 -1.43 22.02
CA GLN A 338 -17.20 -2.87 22.23
C GLN A 338 -16.00 -3.45 21.46
N LEU A 339 -15.61 -2.82 20.37
CA LEU A 339 -14.40 -3.16 19.61
C LEU A 339 -13.15 -2.46 20.19
N LEU A 340 -13.23 -1.14 20.42
CA LEU A 340 -12.05 -0.28 20.63
C LEU A 340 -11.57 -0.18 22.08
N CYS A 341 -12.43 -0.51 23.06
CA CYS A 341 -12.14 -0.36 24.47
C CYS A 341 -11.63 -1.65 25.14
N PHE A 342 -11.51 -2.73 24.42
CA PHE A 342 -11.01 -4.01 24.91
C PHE A 342 -9.67 -4.37 24.28
N ASP A 343 -8.91 -5.22 24.98
CA ASP A 343 -7.58 -5.62 24.54
C ASP A 343 -7.61 -6.23 23.13
N THR A 344 -6.54 -5.99 22.40
CA THR A 344 -6.39 -6.52 21.04
C THR A 344 -6.17 -8.03 21.11
N GLU A 345 -7.10 -8.77 20.48
CA GLU A 345 -7.05 -10.23 20.39
C GLU A 345 -6.23 -10.74 19.19
N ILE A 346 -5.92 -9.88 18.24
CA ILE A 346 -5.17 -10.21 17.03
C ILE A 346 -3.69 -9.95 17.27
N ASP A 347 -2.96 -11.03 17.55
CA ASP A 347 -1.52 -10.98 17.76
C ASP A 347 -0.78 -11.24 16.46
N ALA A 348 0.11 -10.31 16.08
CA ALA A 348 0.88 -10.41 14.85
C ALA A 348 1.90 -11.56 14.86
N GLU A 349 2.40 -11.93 16.02
CA GLU A 349 3.33 -13.06 16.14
C GLU A 349 2.63 -14.38 15.83
N SER A 350 1.45 -14.61 16.42
CA SER A 350 0.59 -15.75 16.10
C SER A 350 0.13 -15.70 14.65
N PHE A 351 -0.25 -14.52 14.14
CA PHE A 351 -0.59 -14.36 12.72
C PHE A 351 0.53 -14.77 11.76
N CYS A 352 1.78 -14.50 12.11
CA CYS A 352 2.92 -14.87 11.26
C CYS A 352 3.40 -16.32 11.43
N LYS A 353 3.20 -16.94 12.60
CA LYS A 353 3.72 -18.26 12.93
C LYS A 353 2.70 -19.38 12.75
N GLU A 354 1.43 -19.07 12.96
CA GLU A 354 0.32 -20.01 12.92
C GLU A 354 -0.55 -19.77 11.70
N LYS A 355 -1.43 -20.73 11.38
CA LYS A 355 -2.43 -20.54 10.32
C LYS A 355 -3.51 -19.59 10.83
N SER A 356 -3.47 -18.34 10.42
CA SER A 356 -4.39 -17.30 10.86
C SER A 356 -5.10 -16.62 9.69
N ALA A 357 -6.39 -16.38 9.86
CA ALA A 357 -7.21 -15.65 8.90
C ALA A 357 -7.92 -14.49 9.60
N VAL A 358 -7.64 -13.27 9.15
CA VAL A 358 -8.27 -12.06 9.63
C VAL A 358 -9.27 -11.55 8.60
N PHE A 359 -10.53 -11.42 8.99
CA PHE A 359 -11.59 -10.86 8.16
C PHE A 359 -11.94 -9.45 8.66
N LEU A 360 -11.72 -8.46 7.82
CA LEU A 360 -12.01 -7.06 8.10
C LEU A 360 -13.28 -6.64 7.34
N ILE A 361 -14.42 -6.62 8.05
CA ILE A 361 -15.71 -6.32 7.46
C ILE A 361 -15.97 -4.82 7.49
N LEU A 362 -16.32 -4.27 6.34
CA LEU A 362 -16.52 -2.84 6.12
C LEU A 362 -18.01 -2.55 5.86
N PRO A 363 -18.63 -1.56 6.54
CA PRO A 363 -20.01 -1.17 6.27
C PRO A 363 -20.11 -0.37 4.96
N GLU A 364 -20.87 -0.86 3.99
CA GLU A 364 -21.09 -0.13 2.70
C GLU A 364 -21.84 1.19 2.94
N GLU A 365 -22.72 1.23 3.94
CA GLU A 365 -23.58 2.36 4.28
C GLU A 365 -22.90 3.45 5.12
N ASN A 366 -21.79 3.13 5.81
CA ASN A 366 -21.10 4.07 6.72
C ASN A 366 -19.59 4.13 6.44
N PRO A 367 -19.15 4.85 5.42
CA PRO A 367 -17.72 4.96 5.10
C PRO A 367 -16.91 5.74 6.15
N ASN A 368 -17.58 6.41 7.10
CA ASN A 368 -16.88 7.18 8.15
C ASN A 368 -16.00 6.30 9.04
N CYS A 369 -16.30 5.01 9.16
CA CYS A 369 -15.50 4.07 9.96
C CYS A 369 -14.31 3.47 9.18
N TYR A 370 -14.19 3.71 7.88
CA TYR A 370 -13.13 3.10 7.05
C TYR A 370 -11.72 3.50 7.46
N PHE A 371 -11.53 4.67 8.08
CA PHE A 371 -10.23 5.06 8.60
C PHE A 371 -9.72 4.11 9.70
N LEU A 372 -10.63 3.47 10.46
CA LEU A 372 -10.28 2.43 11.43
C LEU A 372 -9.66 1.21 10.75
N ALA A 373 -10.21 0.81 9.60
CA ALA A 373 -9.64 -0.25 8.79
C ALA A 373 -8.21 0.09 8.32
N SER A 374 -8.00 1.33 7.89
CA SER A 374 -6.66 1.81 7.49
C SER A 374 -5.67 1.80 8.67
N LEU A 375 -6.11 2.23 9.86
CA LEU A 375 -5.32 2.14 11.09
C LEU A 375 -4.97 0.71 11.45
N PHE A 376 -5.94 -0.19 11.43
CA PHE A 376 -5.74 -1.61 11.73
C PHE A 376 -4.72 -2.25 10.77
N ILE A 377 -4.89 -2.04 9.46
CA ILE A 377 -3.96 -2.57 8.45
C ILE A 377 -2.54 -2.03 8.70
N GLN A 378 -2.40 -0.74 9.01
CA GLN A 378 -1.11 -0.14 9.31
C GLN A 378 -0.46 -0.73 10.57
N GLN A 379 -1.23 -0.93 11.65
CA GLN A 379 -0.73 -1.49 12.88
C GLN A 379 -0.26 -2.92 12.66
N LEU A 380 -1.10 -3.77 12.10
CA LEU A 380 -0.77 -5.17 11.81
C LEU A 380 0.46 -5.27 10.89
N TYR A 381 0.52 -4.44 9.85
CA TYR A 381 1.70 -4.37 8.97
C TYR A 381 3.00 -4.10 9.73
N ARG A 382 3.00 -3.10 10.63
CA ARG A 382 4.20 -2.73 11.41
C ARG A 382 4.63 -3.80 12.38
N GLU A 383 3.67 -4.47 13.00
CA GLU A 383 3.93 -5.61 13.88
C GLU A 383 4.51 -6.78 13.10
N ILE A 384 3.96 -7.09 11.91
CA ILE A 384 4.49 -8.12 11.01
C ILE A 384 5.94 -7.81 10.61
N LEU A 385 6.26 -6.55 10.33
CA LEU A 385 7.65 -6.16 10.04
C LEU A 385 8.58 -6.40 11.25
N ALA A 386 8.12 -6.08 12.47
CA ALA A 386 8.90 -6.34 13.66
C ALA A 386 9.15 -7.84 13.87
N VAL A 387 8.12 -8.67 13.67
CA VAL A 387 8.27 -10.14 13.70
C VAL A 387 9.23 -10.65 12.62
N ALA A 388 9.18 -10.09 11.42
CA ALA A 388 10.10 -10.45 10.35
C ALA A 388 11.56 -10.06 10.69
N ASP A 389 11.77 -8.89 11.26
CA ASP A 389 13.10 -8.41 11.65
C ASP A 389 13.70 -9.30 12.76
N GLU A 390 12.88 -9.73 13.74
CA GLU A 390 13.29 -10.71 14.78
C GLU A 390 13.61 -12.10 14.21
N ASN A 391 13.02 -12.47 13.07
CA ASN A 391 13.27 -13.71 12.35
C ASN A 391 14.38 -13.60 11.27
N GLY A 392 15.29 -12.65 11.39
CA GLY A 392 16.40 -12.48 10.44
C GLY A 392 16.00 -11.75 9.15
N GLY A 393 14.97 -10.90 9.22
CA GLY A 393 14.53 -10.02 8.13
C GLY A 393 13.48 -10.64 7.19
N LYS A 394 13.04 -11.89 7.45
CA LYS A 394 12.07 -12.57 6.58
C LYS A 394 11.14 -13.50 7.38
N LEU A 395 9.86 -13.48 7.08
CA LEU A 395 8.90 -14.41 7.67
C LEU A 395 9.16 -15.86 7.20
N LYS A 396 8.97 -16.81 8.10
CA LYS A 396 9.05 -18.24 7.75
C LYS A 396 7.91 -18.66 6.85
N ASN A 397 6.69 -18.23 7.20
CA ASN A 397 5.47 -18.46 6.45
C ASN A 397 5.10 -17.18 5.69
N ARG A 398 4.57 -17.30 4.47
CA ARG A 398 4.08 -16.16 3.70
C ARG A 398 2.78 -15.67 4.32
N CYS A 399 2.68 -14.36 4.49
CA CYS A 399 1.44 -13.68 4.83
C CYS A 399 0.91 -12.92 3.61
N VAL A 400 -0.40 -12.89 3.42
CA VAL A 400 -1.03 -12.19 2.29
C VAL A 400 -2.17 -11.29 2.75
N PHE A 401 -2.22 -10.06 2.25
CA PHE A 401 -3.32 -9.13 2.44
C PHE A 401 -4.13 -9.06 1.15
N PHE A 402 -5.28 -9.71 1.10
CA PHE A 402 -6.26 -9.56 0.03
C PHE A 402 -7.13 -8.34 0.33
N ALA A 403 -6.73 -7.18 -0.14
CA ALA A 403 -7.45 -5.93 0.09
C ALA A 403 -8.55 -5.74 -0.97
N ASP A 404 -9.70 -6.42 -0.79
CA ASP A 404 -10.85 -6.25 -1.67
C ASP A 404 -11.43 -4.84 -1.49
N GLU A 405 -11.89 -4.25 -2.59
CA GLU A 405 -12.34 -2.85 -2.67
C GLU A 405 -11.31 -1.84 -2.12
N PHE A 406 -10.00 -2.11 -2.32
CA PHE A 406 -8.91 -1.25 -1.85
C PHE A 406 -9.05 0.21 -2.29
N GLY A 407 -9.64 0.43 -3.46
CA GLY A 407 -9.91 1.76 -3.98
C GLY A 407 -10.98 2.56 -3.24
N THR A 408 -11.77 1.92 -2.35
CA THR A 408 -12.77 2.58 -1.52
C THR A 408 -12.27 2.88 -0.11
N LEU A 409 -11.20 2.21 0.32
CA LEU A 409 -10.54 2.52 1.59
C LEU A 409 -9.94 3.94 1.54
N PRO A 410 -10.01 4.70 2.64
CA PRO A 410 -9.27 5.96 2.72
C PRO A 410 -7.77 5.71 2.62
N LYS A 411 -7.04 6.74 2.26
CA LYS A 411 -5.58 6.68 2.15
C LYS A 411 -4.95 6.03 3.39
N ILE A 412 -4.16 5.01 3.17
CA ILE A 412 -3.27 4.43 4.18
C ILE A 412 -1.97 5.24 4.12
N GLU A 413 -1.67 6.02 5.15
CA GLU A 413 -0.55 6.98 5.16
C GLU A 413 0.82 6.40 4.77
N SER A 414 1.04 5.13 5.00
CA SER A 414 2.30 4.47 4.67
C SER A 414 2.19 3.46 3.53
N ALA A 415 1.13 3.52 2.71
CA ALA A 415 0.90 2.52 1.66
C ALA A 415 2.10 2.40 0.70
N GLU A 416 2.64 3.50 0.21
CA GLU A 416 3.78 3.51 -0.70
C GLU A 416 4.99 2.78 -0.09
N MET A 417 5.28 3.02 1.21
CA MET A 417 6.34 2.29 1.93
C MET A 417 5.96 0.83 2.18
N MET A 418 4.68 0.52 2.42
CA MET A 418 4.21 -0.86 2.58
C MET A 418 4.49 -1.68 1.32
N PHE A 419 4.15 -1.16 0.16
CA PHE A 419 4.41 -1.84 -1.12
C PHE A 419 5.92 -1.96 -1.42
N SER A 420 6.73 -0.98 -1.04
CA SER A 420 8.18 -1.05 -1.25
C SER A 420 8.88 -2.05 -0.32
N ALA A 421 8.48 -2.13 0.95
CA ALA A 421 9.22 -2.86 1.99
C ALA A 421 8.69 -4.28 2.27
N ALA A 422 7.38 -4.53 2.14
CA ALA A 422 6.74 -5.76 2.59
C ALA A 422 7.21 -7.00 1.80
N ARG A 423 7.48 -6.83 0.49
CA ARG A 423 7.87 -7.93 -0.40
C ARG A 423 9.09 -8.71 0.11
N SER A 424 10.16 -8.01 0.47
CA SER A 424 11.40 -8.65 0.94
C SER A 424 11.21 -9.47 2.23
N ARG A 425 10.14 -9.21 2.97
CA ARG A 425 9.80 -9.86 4.23
C ARG A 425 8.79 -11.00 4.09
N ARG A 426 8.42 -11.38 2.87
CA ARG A 426 7.37 -12.37 2.55
C ARG A 426 5.95 -11.96 2.99
N LEU A 427 5.69 -10.66 3.11
CA LEU A 427 4.35 -10.13 3.21
C LEU A 427 3.89 -9.67 1.82
N GLN A 428 2.92 -10.34 1.26
CA GLN A 428 2.34 -10.04 -0.04
C GLN A 428 1.09 -9.16 0.13
N ILE A 429 1.03 -8.04 -0.58
CA ILE A 429 -0.15 -7.16 -0.60
C ILE A 429 -0.81 -7.29 -1.97
N VAL A 430 -2.11 -7.51 -1.95
CA VAL A 430 -2.92 -7.79 -3.14
C VAL A 430 -4.12 -6.84 -3.17
N PRO A 431 -3.93 -5.58 -3.60
CA PRO A 431 -5.05 -4.68 -3.79
C PRO A 431 -5.95 -5.16 -4.93
N ILE A 432 -7.26 -5.09 -4.69
CA ILE A 432 -8.30 -5.40 -5.66
C ILE A 432 -9.09 -4.13 -5.89
N ILE A 433 -9.03 -3.61 -7.12
CA ILE A 433 -9.63 -2.32 -7.51
C ILE A 433 -10.55 -2.47 -8.71
N GLN A 434 -11.42 -1.50 -8.90
CA GLN A 434 -12.29 -1.47 -10.08
C GLN A 434 -11.65 -0.72 -11.26
N SER A 435 -10.81 0.27 -10.97
CA SER A 435 -10.09 1.06 -11.97
C SER A 435 -8.87 1.76 -11.35
N PHE A 436 -7.90 2.16 -12.16
CA PHE A 436 -6.74 2.95 -11.70
C PHE A 436 -7.15 4.32 -11.14
N ALA A 437 -8.24 4.91 -11.64
CA ALA A 437 -8.77 6.18 -11.15
C ALA A 437 -9.12 6.15 -9.64
N GLN A 438 -9.46 4.97 -9.08
CA GLN A 438 -9.67 4.83 -7.65
C GLN A 438 -8.38 5.02 -6.84
N LEU A 439 -7.24 4.50 -7.33
CA LEU A 439 -5.93 4.73 -6.70
C LEU A 439 -5.52 6.19 -6.82
N GLU A 440 -5.67 6.79 -8.00
CA GLU A 440 -5.33 8.20 -8.23
C GLU A 440 -6.15 9.13 -7.33
N LYS A 441 -7.44 8.83 -7.11
CA LYS A 441 -8.29 9.59 -6.19
C LYS A 441 -7.74 9.58 -4.76
N ASN A 442 -7.28 8.41 -4.27
CA ASN A 442 -6.89 8.25 -2.87
C ASN A 442 -5.43 8.63 -2.60
N TYR A 443 -4.53 8.38 -3.55
CA TYR A 443 -3.08 8.53 -3.38
C TYR A 443 -2.46 9.63 -4.23
N GLY A 444 -3.27 10.31 -5.07
CA GLY A 444 -2.77 11.17 -6.12
C GLY A 444 -2.12 10.35 -7.24
N LYS A 445 -1.75 11.01 -8.34
CA LYS A 445 -1.15 10.34 -9.49
C LYS A 445 0.19 9.67 -9.13
N GLU A 446 1.09 10.40 -8.47
CA GLU A 446 2.41 9.90 -8.10
C GLU A 446 2.35 8.71 -7.13
N GLY A 447 1.51 8.80 -6.08
CA GLY A 447 1.32 7.70 -5.13
C GLY A 447 0.68 6.47 -5.76
N ALA A 448 -0.27 6.66 -6.69
CA ALA A 448 -0.88 5.58 -7.45
C ALA A 448 0.15 4.88 -8.35
N ASP A 449 0.98 5.65 -9.06
CA ASP A 449 2.06 5.12 -9.90
C ASP A 449 3.07 4.32 -9.06
N ILE A 450 3.48 4.83 -7.88
CA ILE A 450 4.37 4.10 -6.95
C ILE A 450 3.76 2.75 -6.52
N ILE A 451 2.47 2.71 -6.20
CA ILE A 451 1.79 1.46 -5.80
C ILE A 451 1.79 0.47 -6.97
N VAL A 452 1.45 0.93 -8.18
CA VAL A 452 1.40 0.08 -9.38
C VAL A 452 2.80 -0.42 -9.75
N ASP A 453 3.84 0.41 -9.72
CA ASP A 453 5.21 0.05 -10.05
C ASP A 453 5.81 -0.99 -9.08
N ASN A 454 5.36 -0.99 -7.82
CA ASN A 454 5.74 -2.01 -6.85
C ASN A 454 4.95 -3.32 -6.99
N THR A 455 3.86 -3.35 -7.79
CA THR A 455 3.11 -4.57 -8.08
C THR A 455 3.62 -5.23 -9.35
N GLN A 456 4.46 -6.26 -9.19
CA GLN A 456 5.11 -6.94 -10.32
C GLN A 456 4.19 -7.92 -11.05
N LEU A 457 3.05 -8.26 -10.46
CA LEU A 457 2.04 -9.14 -11.03
C LEU A 457 0.71 -8.36 -11.12
N ILE A 458 0.20 -8.16 -12.33
CA ILE A 458 -1.06 -7.44 -12.55
C ILE A 458 -2.04 -8.37 -13.28
N ILE A 459 -3.27 -8.46 -12.76
CA ILE A 459 -4.33 -9.32 -13.28
C ILE A 459 -5.53 -8.45 -13.64
N PHE A 460 -5.96 -8.52 -14.89
CA PHE A 460 -7.08 -7.75 -15.40
C PHE A 460 -8.27 -8.64 -15.74
N GLY A 461 -9.43 -8.32 -15.19
CA GLY A 461 -10.63 -9.16 -15.29
C GLY A 461 -11.83 -8.55 -16.02
N GLY A 462 -11.62 -7.58 -16.90
CA GLY A 462 -12.70 -6.91 -17.65
C GLY A 462 -12.92 -5.47 -17.21
N PHE A 463 -13.52 -4.68 -18.10
CA PHE A 463 -13.62 -3.23 -17.96
C PHE A 463 -15.05 -2.74 -18.15
N ALA A 464 -15.38 -1.63 -17.47
CA ALA A 464 -16.57 -0.88 -17.78
C ALA A 464 -16.48 -0.24 -19.18
N PRO A 465 -17.61 -0.03 -19.90
CA PRO A 465 -17.58 0.55 -21.24
C PRO A 465 -16.80 1.86 -21.39
N ASN A 466 -16.84 2.72 -20.36
CA ASN A 466 -16.18 4.02 -20.36
C ASN A 466 -14.81 4.01 -19.66
N SER A 467 -14.26 2.84 -19.31
CA SER A 467 -13.03 2.75 -18.53
C SER A 467 -11.81 3.20 -19.33
N THR A 468 -11.06 4.16 -18.79
CA THR A 468 -9.72 4.55 -19.25
C THR A 468 -8.65 3.51 -18.89
N SER A 469 -8.94 2.62 -17.94
CA SER A 469 -8.05 1.53 -17.55
C SER A 469 -7.79 0.56 -18.69
N ALA A 470 -8.75 0.38 -19.60
CA ALA A 470 -8.57 -0.43 -20.80
C ALA A 470 -7.52 0.17 -21.75
N ASP A 471 -7.49 1.50 -21.90
CA ASP A 471 -6.50 2.20 -22.72
C ASP A 471 -5.11 2.11 -22.09
N THR A 472 -5.03 2.24 -20.77
CA THR A 472 -3.76 2.08 -20.02
C THR A 472 -3.21 0.67 -20.19
N LEU A 473 -4.05 -0.36 -20.05
CA LEU A 473 -3.63 -1.75 -20.25
C LEU A 473 -3.20 -2.02 -21.69
N SER A 474 -3.98 -1.56 -22.68
CA SER A 474 -3.66 -1.71 -24.09
C SER A 474 -2.27 -1.15 -24.42
N ARG A 475 -1.95 0.04 -23.90
CA ARG A 475 -0.62 0.65 -24.04
C ARG A 475 0.47 -0.14 -23.32
N ALA A 476 0.21 -0.62 -22.10
CA ALA A 476 1.19 -1.38 -21.31
C ALA A 476 1.53 -2.74 -21.95
N MET A 477 0.57 -3.38 -22.64
CA MET A 477 0.85 -4.61 -23.40
C MET A 477 1.69 -4.38 -24.66
N GLY A 478 1.82 -3.14 -25.13
CA GLY A 478 2.63 -2.75 -26.27
C GLY A 478 2.00 -3.09 -27.64
N ASN A 479 2.74 -2.78 -28.68
CA ASN A 479 2.32 -2.94 -30.06
C ASN A 479 3.02 -4.12 -30.72
N ARG A 480 2.34 -4.72 -31.70
CA ARG A 480 2.88 -5.71 -32.62
C ARG A 480 2.81 -5.21 -34.06
N THR A 481 3.71 -5.68 -34.87
CA THR A 481 3.68 -5.45 -36.30
C THR A 481 2.61 -6.33 -36.94
N VAL A 482 1.72 -5.74 -37.72
CA VAL A 482 0.70 -6.46 -38.50
C VAL A 482 0.78 -6.05 -39.97
N GLN A 483 0.43 -6.97 -40.85
CA GLN A 483 0.33 -6.71 -42.26
C GLN A 483 -1.08 -6.23 -42.60
N ILE A 484 -1.18 -5.06 -43.23
CA ILE A 484 -2.43 -4.46 -43.68
C ILE A 484 -2.44 -4.52 -45.20
N GLY A 485 -3.49 -5.09 -45.77
CA GLY A 485 -3.70 -5.18 -47.21
C GLY A 485 -4.74 -4.18 -47.68
N THR A 486 -4.38 -3.37 -48.69
CA THR A 486 -5.33 -2.55 -49.44
C THR A 486 -5.60 -3.22 -50.78
N VAL A 487 -6.85 -3.57 -51.06
CA VAL A 487 -7.27 -4.15 -52.33
C VAL A 487 -8.01 -3.07 -53.11
N SER A 488 -7.41 -2.61 -54.23
CA SER A 488 -8.08 -1.72 -55.16
C SER A 488 -8.66 -2.57 -56.30
N LYS A 489 -10.00 -2.59 -56.45
CA LYS A 489 -10.68 -3.26 -57.54
C LYS A 489 -10.93 -2.25 -58.66
N SER A 490 -10.03 -2.21 -59.70
CA SER A 490 -10.34 -1.59 -60.98
C SER A 490 -10.93 -2.65 -61.91
N LYS A 491 -11.77 -2.22 -62.87
CA LYS A 491 -12.42 -3.15 -63.83
C LYS A 491 -11.44 -3.99 -64.65
N ASN A 492 -10.20 -3.52 -64.79
CA ASN A 492 -9.21 -4.13 -65.68
C ASN A 492 -7.92 -4.59 -64.98
N ASP A 493 -7.66 -4.22 -63.71
CA ASP A 493 -6.44 -4.65 -63.03
C ASP A 493 -6.59 -4.54 -61.49
N PRO A 494 -6.81 -5.65 -60.77
CA PRO A 494 -6.90 -5.65 -59.32
C PRO A 494 -5.47 -5.52 -58.73
N SER A 495 -5.15 -4.40 -58.11
CA SER A 495 -3.88 -4.21 -57.40
C SER A 495 -4.04 -4.48 -55.90
N GLN A 496 -3.11 -5.23 -55.34
CA GLN A 496 -2.98 -5.44 -53.90
C GLN A 496 -1.70 -4.74 -53.41
N SER A 497 -1.87 -3.84 -52.43
CA SER A 497 -0.76 -3.25 -51.74
C SER A 497 -0.73 -3.78 -50.31
N LEU A 498 0.42 -4.31 -49.86
CA LEU A 498 0.64 -4.80 -48.50
C LEU A 498 1.56 -3.81 -47.79
N GLN A 499 1.09 -3.31 -46.64
CA GLN A 499 1.88 -2.40 -45.78
C GLN A 499 2.01 -3.00 -44.40
N MET A 500 3.13 -2.72 -43.72
CA MET A 500 3.28 -3.05 -42.30
C MET A 500 2.78 -1.88 -41.47
N ALA A 501 2.04 -2.18 -40.40
CA ALA A 501 1.48 -1.20 -39.50
C ALA A 501 1.63 -1.62 -38.04
N SER A 502 1.60 -0.64 -37.17
CA SER A 502 1.54 -0.84 -35.72
C SER A 502 0.12 -1.16 -35.31
N ARG A 503 -0.08 -2.22 -34.51
CA ARG A 503 -1.33 -2.52 -33.85
C ARG A 503 -1.06 -2.91 -32.41
N PRO A 504 -1.83 -2.42 -31.40
CA PRO A 504 -1.77 -2.94 -30.05
C PRO A 504 -1.90 -4.46 -30.01
N LEU A 505 -1.19 -5.11 -29.09
CA LEU A 505 -1.34 -6.57 -28.90
C LEU A 505 -2.82 -6.94 -28.70
N MET A 506 -3.54 -6.09 -27.93
CA MET A 506 -4.98 -6.10 -27.77
C MET A 506 -5.46 -4.65 -27.61
N SER A 507 -6.41 -4.21 -28.41
CA SER A 507 -6.93 -2.85 -28.37
C SER A 507 -7.90 -2.64 -27.18
N ALA A 508 -8.18 -1.39 -26.81
CA ALA A 508 -9.05 -1.09 -25.68
C ALA A 508 -10.49 -1.61 -25.88
N ASP A 509 -11.00 -1.59 -27.11
CA ASP A 509 -12.29 -2.15 -27.46
C ASP A 509 -12.32 -3.69 -27.33
N GLU A 510 -11.27 -4.37 -27.78
CA GLU A 510 -11.11 -5.82 -27.58
C GLU A 510 -11.05 -6.18 -26.09
N LEU A 511 -10.39 -5.36 -25.27
CA LEU A 511 -10.30 -5.54 -23.81
C LEU A 511 -11.67 -5.36 -23.14
N LYS A 512 -12.44 -4.35 -23.57
CA LYS A 512 -13.81 -4.10 -23.08
C LYS A 512 -14.78 -5.21 -23.51
N ALA A 513 -14.51 -5.88 -24.62
CA ALA A 513 -15.31 -6.99 -25.14
C ALA A 513 -14.90 -8.38 -24.61
N LEU A 514 -13.97 -8.46 -23.65
CA LEU A 514 -13.55 -9.73 -23.06
C LEU A 514 -14.73 -10.47 -22.41
N PRO A 515 -14.92 -11.76 -22.72
CA PRO A 515 -15.94 -12.58 -22.06
C PRO A 515 -15.66 -12.70 -20.56
N LYS A 516 -16.72 -12.74 -19.75
CA LYS A 516 -16.61 -13.00 -18.31
C LYS A 516 -15.77 -14.25 -18.02
N GLY A 517 -14.93 -14.19 -17.01
CA GLY A 517 -14.00 -15.25 -16.66
C GLY A 517 -12.70 -15.25 -17.49
N THR A 518 -12.55 -14.36 -18.48
CA THR A 518 -11.28 -14.19 -19.19
C THR A 518 -10.46 -13.09 -18.54
N PHE A 519 -9.21 -13.40 -18.22
CA PHE A 519 -8.28 -12.50 -17.55
C PHE A 519 -7.00 -12.36 -18.36
N ILE A 520 -6.40 -11.17 -18.28
CA ILE A 520 -5.04 -10.88 -18.78
C ILE A 520 -4.12 -10.80 -17.58
N VAL A 521 -3.03 -11.54 -17.62
CA VAL A 521 -2.00 -11.56 -16.57
C VAL A 521 -0.71 -11.02 -17.13
N MET A 522 -0.18 -10.00 -16.48
CA MET A 522 1.10 -9.39 -16.79
C MET A 522 2.05 -9.56 -15.61
N LYS A 523 3.27 -9.98 -15.88
CA LYS A 523 4.34 -10.10 -14.88
C LYS A 523 5.59 -9.41 -15.39
N THR A 524 6.28 -8.67 -14.53
CA THR A 524 7.52 -7.97 -14.86
C THR A 524 8.54 -8.90 -15.51
N GLY A 525 9.10 -8.47 -16.64
CA GLY A 525 10.10 -9.23 -17.39
C GLY A 525 9.54 -10.40 -18.23
N GLN A 526 8.20 -10.50 -18.37
CA GLN A 526 7.54 -11.59 -19.06
C GLN A 526 6.51 -11.08 -20.09
N HIS A 527 6.22 -11.92 -21.09
CA HIS A 527 5.13 -11.64 -22.01
C HIS A 527 3.77 -11.86 -21.35
N PRO A 528 2.74 -11.04 -21.68
CA PRO A 528 1.41 -11.19 -21.10
C PRO A 528 0.78 -12.53 -21.43
N MET A 529 0.00 -13.07 -20.49
CA MET A 529 -0.77 -14.29 -20.63
C MET A 529 -2.26 -13.96 -20.66
N LYS A 530 -2.99 -14.61 -21.57
CA LYS A 530 -4.47 -14.61 -21.56
C LYS A 530 -4.93 -15.94 -20.99
N THR A 531 -5.70 -15.91 -19.91
CA THR A 531 -6.21 -17.10 -19.23
C THR A 531 -7.72 -17.02 -19.07
N ARG A 532 -8.38 -18.17 -18.93
CA ARG A 532 -9.79 -18.26 -18.58
C ARG A 532 -9.92 -18.96 -17.24
N LEU A 533 -10.39 -18.22 -16.23
CA LEU A 533 -10.69 -18.78 -14.91
C LEU A 533 -12.10 -19.38 -14.90
N LYS A 534 -12.29 -20.38 -14.09
CA LYS A 534 -13.57 -21.03 -13.83
C LYS A 534 -14.30 -20.34 -12.67
N LEU A 535 -15.60 -20.49 -12.54
CA LEU A 535 -16.33 -20.10 -11.34
C LEU A 535 -15.93 -21.01 -10.16
N PHE A 536 -16.00 -20.49 -8.92
CA PHE A 536 -15.55 -21.21 -7.74
C PHE A 536 -16.07 -22.64 -7.63
N PHE A 537 -17.34 -22.88 -7.99
CA PHE A 537 -17.91 -24.23 -7.95
C PHE A 537 -17.33 -25.16 -9.05
N GLU A 538 -16.89 -24.62 -10.18
CA GLU A 538 -16.18 -25.38 -11.21
C GLU A 538 -14.74 -25.71 -10.81
N TRP A 539 -14.19 -25.02 -9.81
CA TRP A 539 -12.94 -25.37 -9.15
C TRP A 539 -13.10 -26.47 -8.10
N GLY A 540 -14.34 -26.92 -7.85
CA GLY A 540 -14.65 -27.86 -6.78
C GLY A 540 -14.81 -27.18 -5.41
N ILE A 541 -14.85 -25.85 -5.34
CA ILE A 541 -15.05 -25.12 -4.10
C ILE A 541 -16.53 -25.14 -3.74
N ALA A 542 -16.86 -25.77 -2.62
CA ALA A 542 -18.20 -25.75 -2.02
C ALA A 542 -18.14 -25.05 -0.67
N PHE A 543 -19.16 -24.26 -0.38
CA PHE A 543 -19.31 -23.62 0.93
C PHE A 543 -20.21 -24.49 1.83
N GLY A 544 -19.79 -24.67 3.07
CA GLY A 544 -20.54 -25.41 4.05
C GLY A 544 -21.50 -24.51 4.87
N LYS A 545 -21.61 -24.79 6.15
CA LYS A 545 -22.35 -23.91 7.08
C LYS A 545 -21.70 -22.52 7.11
N PRO A 546 -22.51 -21.44 7.08
CA PRO A 546 -21.97 -20.08 7.18
C PRO A 546 -21.26 -19.86 8.52
N TYR A 547 -20.16 -19.12 8.50
CA TYR A 547 -19.52 -18.67 9.73
C TYR A 547 -20.40 -17.61 10.41
N GLN A 548 -20.56 -17.74 11.71
CA GLN A 548 -21.23 -16.74 12.54
C GLN A 548 -20.24 -16.31 13.63
N ALA A 549 -19.92 -15.04 13.66
CA ALA A 549 -19.13 -14.46 14.73
C ALA A 549 -19.94 -14.45 16.04
N GLU A 550 -19.26 -14.65 17.15
CA GLU A 550 -19.87 -14.61 18.49
C GLU A 550 -20.31 -13.17 18.81
N GLU A 551 -21.42 -13.04 19.52
CA GLU A 551 -21.94 -11.75 19.98
C GLU A 551 -21.29 -11.38 21.33
N HIS A 552 -20.54 -10.28 21.38
CA HIS A 552 -19.89 -9.78 22.60
C HIS A 552 -20.61 -8.58 23.22
N GLY A 553 -21.80 -8.31 22.83
CA GLY A 553 -22.55 -7.07 22.82
C GLY A 553 -22.85 -6.34 24.12
N ASN A 554 -22.36 -6.72 25.33
CA ASN A 554 -22.67 -6.00 26.57
C ASN A 554 -21.53 -6.01 27.60
N ARG A 555 -20.28 -5.91 27.13
CA ARG A 555 -19.16 -5.76 28.04
C ARG A 555 -19.16 -4.35 28.64
N ALA A 556 -18.99 -4.26 29.98
CA ALA A 556 -18.92 -2.98 30.67
C ALA A 556 -17.59 -2.27 30.29
N VAL A 557 -17.69 -1.09 29.69
CA VAL A 557 -16.53 -0.27 29.35
C VAL A 557 -16.12 0.56 30.55
N ALA A 558 -14.84 0.50 30.93
CA ALA A 558 -14.26 1.29 32.00
C ALA A 558 -13.47 2.48 31.40
N TYR A 559 -13.80 3.70 31.81
CA TYR A 559 -13.14 4.90 31.29
C TYR A 559 -12.14 5.47 32.30
N ALA A 560 -11.05 6.04 31.82
CA ALA A 560 -10.17 6.84 32.64
C ALA A 560 -10.85 8.16 33.03
N ALA A 561 -10.64 8.58 34.28
CA ALA A 561 -11.10 9.86 34.80
C ALA A 561 -9.92 10.80 34.99
N LYS A 562 -10.15 12.10 34.79
CA LYS A 562 -9.13 13.14 35.01
C LYS A 562 -8.52 13.08 36.41
N ASP A 563 -9.36 12.90 37.44
CA ASP A 563 -8.90 12.92 38.84
C ASP A 563 -8.01 11.71 39.16
N GLU A 564 -8.29 10.54 38.58
CA GLU A 564 -7.41 9.36 38.68
C GLU A 564 -6.05 9.63 38.01
N LEU A 565 -6.08 10.23 36.83
CA LEU A 565 -4.86 10.61 36.11
C LEU A 565 -4.01 11.62 36.90
N LEU A 566 -4.64 12.66 37.46
CA LEU A 566 -3.97 13.66 38.29
C LEU A 566 -3.35 13.04 39.55
N GLN A 567 -4.09 12.14 40.21
CA GLN A 567 -3.59 11.41 41.38
C GLN A 567 -2.40 10.53 41.04
N ALA A 568 -2.47 9.78 39.94
CA ALA A 568 -1.37 8.93 39.49
C ALA A 568 -0.09 9.74 39.17
N ILE A 569 -0.24 10.89 38.51
CA ILE A 569 0.88 11.81 38.24
C ILE A 569 1.44 12.36 39.53
N GLN A 570 0.62 12.77 40.50
CA GLN A 570 1.06 13.31 41.77
C GLN A 570 1.81 12.27 42.60
N VAL A 571 1.39 11.03 42.59
CA VAL A 571 2.08 9.91 43.25
C VAL A 571 3.45 9.67 42.62
N ARG A 572 3.54 9.73 41.31
CA ARG A 572 4.80 9.48 40.55
C ARG A 572 5.77 10.65 40.67
N TYR A 573 5.25 11.89 40.67
CA TYR A 573 6.01 13.13 40.72
C TYR A 573 5.52 14.02 41.88
N PRO A 574 5.80 13.67 43.13
CA PRO A 574 5.38 14.46 44.28
C PRO A 574 6.05 15.83 44.23
N LYS A 575 5.23 16.90 44.33
CA LYS A 575 5.81 18.25 44.51
C LYS A 575 6.64 18.26 45.80
N PRO A 576 7.87 18.81 45.80
CA PRO A 576 8.60 19.01 47.03
C PRO A 576 7.70 19.79 48.02
N LYS A 577 7.52 19.27 49.23
CA LYS A 577 6.86 20.03 50.30
C LYS A 577 7.57 21.38 50.36
N ALA A 578 6.82 22.47 50.19
CA ALA A 578 7.35 23.80 50.46
C ALA A 578 8.00 23.74 51.83
N GLN A 579 9.34 23.88 51.91
CA GLN A 579 10.03 24.05 53.16
C GLN A 579 9.43 25.33 53.76
N ASN A 580 8.77 25.20 54.92
CA ASN A 580 8.39 26.36 55.68
C ASN A 580 9.66 27.17 55.93
N PRO A 581 9.73 28.46 55.55
CA PRO A 581 10.90 29.26 55.78
C PRO A 581 11.17 29.53 57.29
N ASP A 582 10.30 29.01 58.17
CA ASP A 582 10.36 29.26 59.63
C ASP A 582 10.91 28.08 60.47
N SER A 583 11.45 27.03 59.86
CA SER A 583 12.11 25.98 60.64
C SER A 583 13.61 25.98 60.35
N GLU A 584 14.37 26.36 61.41
CA GLU A 584 15.83 26.35 61.61
C GLU A 584 16.53 27.68 61.38
N ILE A 585 16.31 28.65 62.32
CA ILE A 585 17.35 29.51 62.72
C ILE A 585 18.19 28.72 63.77
N PRO A 586 19.45 28.37 63.49
CA PRO A 586 20.29 27.76 64.51
C PRO A 586 20.49 28.78 65.60
N GLU A 587 20.16 28.46 66.87
CA GLU A 587 20.56 29.24 68.04
C GLU A 587 22.10 29.39 68.03
N GLY A 588 22.58 30.59 67.70
CA GLY A 588 24.00 30.90 67.69
C GLY A 588 24.48 31.93 66.67
N ALA A 589 23.59 32.47 65.81
CA ALA A 589 24.00 33.54 64.91
C ALA A 589 24.02 34.90 65.58
N ILE A 590 25.22 35.45 65.79
CA ILE A 590 25.46 36.80 66.28
C ILE A 590 25.00 37.77 65.16
N PRO A 591 24.17 38.81 65.48
CA PRO A 591 23.77 39.80 64.48
C PRO A 591 25.00 40.71 64.18
N VAL A 592 25.50 40.68 62.97
CA VAL A 592 26.47 41.67 62.47
C VAL A 592 25.69 42.94 62.15
N GLY A 593 26.03 44.02 62.82
CA GLY A 593 25.41 45.34 62.72
C GLY A 593 25.53 45.91 61.28
N ALA A 594 24.49 46.62 60.88
CA ALA A 594 24.37 47.30 59.60
C ALA A 594 25.13 48.63 59.51
N GLU A 595 26.42 48.62 59.78
CA GLU A 595 27.30 49.79 59.61
C GLU A 595 28.65 49.29 59.07
N ASP A 596 28.77 49.06 57.77
CA ASP A 596 30.05 49.12 57.04
C ASP A 596 29.89 48.63 55.60
N LEU A 597 29.16 49.40 54.82
CA LEU A 597 29.22 49.29 53.32
C LEU A 597 29.12 50.70 52.71
N VAL A 598 30.28 51.42 52.76
CA VAL A 598 30.48 52.62 51.95
C VAL A 598 30.84 52.14 50.52
N LEU A 599 29.92 52.27 49.58
CA LEU A 599 30.15 52.09 48.16
C LEU A 599 30.69 53.39 47.55
N SER A 600 31.92 53.39 47.07
CA SER A 600 32.52 54.41 46.22
C SER A 600 32.04 54.23 44.77
N PRO A 601 31.66 55.30 44.06
CA PRO A 601 31.25 55.21 42.67
C PRO A 601 32.47 55.24 41.73
N LYS A 602 32.65 54.20 40.88
CA LYS A 602 33.55 54.28 39.73
C LYS A 602 32.76 54.51 38.46
N SER A 603 33.15 55.57 37.76
CA SER A 603 32.66 56.10 36.49
C SER A 603 32.78 55.11 35.30
N PRO A 604 31.94 55.29 34.27
CA PRO A 604 31.91 54.39 33.14
C PRO A 604 32.95 54.74 32.08
N LYS A 605 33.66 53.73 31.58
CA LYS A 605 34.49 53.84 30.37
C LYS A 605 33.64 53.56 29.10
N ARG A 606 33.80 54.49 28.14
CA ARG A 606 33.20 54.56 26.80
C ARG A 606 33.33 53.27 26.01
N GLY A 607 32.20 52.84 25.46
CA GLY A 607 32.09 51.76 24.50
C GLY A 607 32.54 52.15 23.09
N ARG A 608 33.09 51.19 22.38
CA ARG A 608 33.35 51.24 20.93
C ARG A 608 32.05 50.93 20.16
N SER A 609 31.68 51.85 19.29
CA SER A 609 30.62 51.66 18.30
C SER A 609 31.03 50.65 17.23
N ILE A 610 30.25 49.60 17.04
CA ILE A 610 30.33 48.69 15.88
C ILE A 610 29.42 49.27 14.81
N ARG A 611 29.98 49.66 13.65
CA ARG A 611 29.24 50.05 12.46
C ARG A 611 28.63 48.83 11.83
N LEU A 612 27.30 48.78 11.70
CA LEU A 612 26.56 47.86 10.87
C LEU A 612 26.59 48.33 9.42
N HIS A 613 27.08 47.48 8.52
CA HIS A 613 26.96 47.67 7.08
C HIS A 613 25.49 47.35 6.62
N PRO A 614 24.92 48.13 5.69
CA PRO A 614 23.59 47.86 5.20
C PRO A 614 23.58 46.65 4.25
N ARG A 615 22.51 45.82 4.38
CA ARG A 615 22.19 44.72 3.44
C ARG A 615 21.79 45.28 2.09
N PRO A 616 22.14 44.59 0.97
CA PRO A 616 21.63 44.96 -0.36
C PRO A 616 20.16 44.56 -0.52
N GLN A 617 19.39 45.43 -1.18
CA GLN A 617 18.00 45.21 -1.55
C GLN A 617 17.88 44.16 -2.67
N PRO A 618 16.81 43.36 -2.73
CA PRO A 618 16.57 42.44 -3.83
C PRO A 618 16.06 43.18 -5.07
N HIS A 619 16.61 42.81 -6.22
CA HIS A 619 16.19 43.27 -7.54
C HIS A 619 14.75 42.88 -7.84
N GLN A 620 13.93 43.83 -8.21
CA GLN A 620 12.61 43.63 -8.83
C GLN A 620 12.79 43.09 -10.24
N HIS A 621 12.28 41.87 -10.50
CA HIS A 621 12.07 41.35 -11.84
C HIS A 621 10.77 41.93 -12.41
N ARG A 622 10.87 42.61 -13.55
CA ARG A 622 9.76 42.95 -14.44
C ARG A 622 9.27 41.70 -15.18
N PRO A 623 7.99 41.54 -15.41
CA PRO A 623 7.47 40.47 -16.28
C PRO A 623 7.71 40.82 -17.77
N PRO A 624 7.89 39.79 -18.64
CA PRO A 624 7.99 40.01 -20.08
C PRO A 624 6.63 40.29 -20.70
N GLU A 625 6.62 41.25 -21.61
CA GLU A 625 5.53 41.63 -22.48
C GLU A 625 5.11 40.48 -23.42
N GLN A 626 3.81 40.35 -23.61
CA GLN A 626 3.23 39.50 -24.64
C GLN A 626 3.38 40.22 -26.01
N GLU A 627 3.96 39.58 -26.98
CA GLU A 627 3.75 39.90 -28.42
C GLU A 627 2.94 38.77 -29.07
N VAL A 628 1.79 39.20 -29.62
CA VAL A 628 0.96 38.73 -30.74
C VAL A 628 0.93 37.23 -31.09
#